data_bda36fc21eda3b93acb3938e1b5c10e0
#
_entry.id   bda36fc21eda3b93acb3938e1b5c10e0
#
_cell.length_a   1.000
_cell.length_b   1.000
_cell.length_c   1.000
_cell.angle_alpha   90.00
_cell.angle_beta   90.00
_cell.angle_gamma   90.00
#
_symmetry.space_group_name_H-M   'P 1'
#
loop_
_entity.id
_entity.type
_entity.pdbx_description
1 polymer ?
#
loop_
_entity_poly.entity_id
_entity_poly.type
_entity_poly.pdbx_seq_one_letter_code
_entity_poly.pdbx_strand_id
1 'polypeptide(L)'
;MRTHRIATLLAGVTLLALTGCTSDPEADTAPTPVATTPSAAPTGTTPSDTAGLPPEPTGEKRVIYLATLNGIDPEIVNGKEDKAISRGRDQCAAMKDERDPGKRVAQVERRFIGPNHPGGFGPTKSALILATVQANICPTY
;
A
#
# COMPACT_ATOMS: atom_id res chain seq x y z
N MET A 1 13.71 -40.09 20.82
CA MET A 1 15.03 -39.51 21.07
C MET A 1 15.81 -39.57 19.78
N ARG A 2 15.91 -38.48 19.03
CA ARG A 2 16.85 -38.29 17.92
C ARG A 2 17.26 -36.85 17.90
N THR A 3 18.44 -36.58 18.41
CA THR A 3 19.19 -35.34 18.38
C THR A 3 19.77 -35.16 16.99
N HIS A 4 19.41 -34.11 16.28
CA HIS A 4 20.18 -33.65 15.13
C HIS A 4 20.86 -32.33 15.46
N ARG A 5 22.16 -32.45 15.61
CA ARG A 5 23.12 -31.34 15.61
C ARG A 5 23.26 -30.90 14.17
N ILE A 6 23.07 -29.64 13.88
CA ILE A 6 23.48 -29.05 12.60
C ILE A 6 24.33 -27.82 12.87
N ALA A 7 25.46 -27.92 12.26
CA ALA A 7 26.63 -27.07 12.32
C ALA A 7 26.40 -25.65 11.81
N THR A 8 27.09 -24.77 12.50
CA THR A 8 27.44 -23.40 12.15
C THR A 8 28.27 -23.34 10.88
N LEU A 9 27.93 -22.47 9.93
CA LEU A 9 28.86 -21.96 8.92
C LEU A 9 28.74 -20.45 8.82
N LEU A 10 29.79 -19.81 9.31
CA LEU A 10 30.19 -18.41 9.11
C LEU A 10 30.80 -18.26 7.71
N ALA A 11 30.61 -17.14 7.08
CA ALA A 11 31.44 -16.37 6.15
C ALA A 11 30.51 -15.68 5.13
N GLY A 12 30.64 -14.43 4.82
CA GLY A 12 31.68 -13.56 4.47
C GLY A 12 31.15 -12.14 4.27
N VAL A 13 31.91 -11.23 4.80
CA VAL A 13 31.84 -9.78 4.61
C VAL A 13 32.35 -9.46 3.20
N THR A 14 31.59 -8.67 2.43
CA THR A 14 32.18 -7.94 1.30
C THR A 14 31.69 -6.50 1.31
N LEU A 15 32.58 -5.63 1.78
CA LEU A 15 32.50 -4.18 1.57
C LEU A 15 32.80 -3.90 0.10
N LEU A 16 31.92 -3.14 -0.56
CA LEU A 16 32.26 -2.38 -1.76
C LEU A 16 31.88 -0.92 -1.54
N ALA A 17 32.89 -0.12 -1.29
CA ALA A 17 32.88 1.32 -1.39
C ALA A 17 33.02 1.70 -2.87
N LEU A 18 32.15 2.57 -3.38
CA LEU A 18 32.35 3.29 -4.63
C LEU A 18 32.09 4.78 -4.39
N THR A 19 33.19 5.48 -4.33
CA THR A 19 33.36 6.93 -4.36
C THR A 19 33.22 7.48 -5.78
N GLY A 20 32.73 8.73 -5.86
CA GLY A 20 32.97 9.65 -7.00
C GLY A 20 31.78 9.73 -7.96
N CYS A 21 31.35 10.87 -8.43
CA CYS A 21 32.08 12.09 -8.80
C CYS A 21 31.17 13.31 -8.74
N THR A 22 31.73 14.36 -8.28
CA THR A 22 31.41 15.76 -8.52
C THR A 22 31.33 16.09 -10.01
N SER A 23 30.39 16.92 -10.39
CA SER A 23 30.55 17.92 -11.46
C SER A 23 29.58 19.07 -11.22
N ASP A 24 30.13 20.17 -10.90
CA ASP A 24 29.65 21.54 -10.83
C ASP A 24 29.93 22.23 -12.19
N PRO A 25 29.57 23.52 -12.29
CA PRO A 25 28.30 24.07 -12.75
C PRO A 25 28.52 24.84 -14.07
N GLU A 26 27.48 25.13 -14.80
CA GLU A 26 27.55 26.19 -15.76
C GLU A 26 26.22 26.99 -15.78
N ALA A 27 26.42 28.26 -15.73
CA ALA A 27 25.47 29.33 -15.57
C ALA A 27 24.61 29.60 -16.80
N ASP A 28 23.56 30.36 -16.50
CA ASP A 28 22.95 31.38 -17.38
C ASP A 28 21.98 30.89 -18.46
N THR A 29 20.73 31.19 -18.25
CA THR A 29 19.86 32.02 -19.05
C THR A 29 18.45 32.00 -18.49
N ALA A 30 17.98 33.11 -17.98
CA ALA A 30 16.59 33.32 -17.62
C ALA A 30 15.74 33.42 -18.89
N PRO A 31 14.62 32.72 -18.95
CA PRO A 31 13.49 33.15 -19.78
C PRO A 31 12.31 33.57 -18.91
N THR A 32 11.85 34.74 -19.20
CA THR A 32 10.55 35.38 -19.02
C THR A 32 9.41 34.51 -18.45
N PRO A 33 8.67 35.00 -17.43
CA PRO A 33 7.49 34.32 -16.94
C PRO A 33 6.38 34.37 -17.97
N VAL A 34 6.12 33.24 -18.60
CA VAL A 34 4.87 33.03 -19.33
C VAL A 34 3.78 32.79 -18.30
N ALA A 35 2.82 33.70 -18.24
CA ALA A 35 1.61 33.56 -17.45
C ALA A 35 0.85 32.32 -17.91
N THR A 36 0.97 31.23 -17.14
CA THR A 36 0.15 30.04 -17.34
C THR A 36 -1.17 30.30 -16.62
N THR A 37 -2.21 30.50 -17.38
CA THR A 37 -3.61 30.47 -16.98
C THR A 37 -3.87 29.27 -16.07
N PRO A 38 -4.51 29.41 -14.90
CA PRO A 38 -4.89 28.27 -14.09
C PRO A 38 -5.90 27.43 -14.88
N SER A 39 -5.46 26.28 -15.34
CA SER A 39 -6.33 25.25 -15.89
C SER A 39 -7.29 24.82 -14.79
N ALA A 40 -8.58 25.01 -15.04
CA ALA A 40 -9.66 24.62 -14.16
C ALA A 40 -9.45 23.15 -13.74
N ALA A 41 -9.40 22.95 -12.44
CA ALA A 41 -9.43 21.61 -11.85
C ALA A 41 -10.68 20.87 -12.38
N PRO A 42 -10.55 19.61 -12.79
CA PRO A 42 -11.74 18.82 -13.08
C PRO A 42 -12.55 18.73 -11.79
N THR A 43 -13.78 19.21 -11.86
CA THR A 43 -14.78 19.05 -10.82
C THR A 43 -14.99 17.56 -10.65
N GLY A 44 -14.29 16.99 -9.65
CA GLY A 44 -14.46 15.59 -9.28
C GLY A 44 -15.92 15.38 -8.89
N THR A 45 -16.60 14.60 -9.67
CA THR A 45 -17.91 14.02 -9.31
C THR A 45 -17.70 13.30 -8.00
N THR A 46 -18.25 13.82 -6.92
CA THR A 46 -18.26 13.17 -5.62
C THR A 46 -18.99 11.84 -5.80
N PRO A 47 -18.32 10.68 -5.61
CA PRO A 47 -19.04 9.41 -5.62
C PRO A 47 -20.03 9.44 -4.47
N SER A 48 -21.26 9.05 -4.76
CA SER A 48 -22.32 8.91 -3.77
C SER A 48 -21.78 8.20 -2.54
N ASP A 49 -21.82 8.88 -1.40
CA ASP A 49 -21.52 8.30 -0.09
C ASP A 49 -22.42 7.07 0.08
N THR A 50 -21.85 5.90 -0.13
CA THR A 50 -22.49 4.66 0.29
C THR A 50 -22.53 4.73 1.81
N ALA A 51 -23.72 4.94 2.37
CA ALA A 51 -23.93 5.29 3.76
C ALA A 51 -23.10 4.37 4.70
N GLY A 52 -22.14 4.96 5.41
CA GLY A 52 -21.32 4.26 6.40
C GLY A 52 -19.94 3.79 5.94
N LEU A 53 -19.57 3.88 4.67
CA LEU A 53 -18.22 3.61 4.21
C LEU A 53 -17.34 4.86 4.35
N PRO A 54 -16.05 4.72 4.73
CA PRO A 54 -15.12 5.83 4.72
C PRO A 54 -14.91 6.36 3.30
N PRO A 55 -14.55 7.65 3.14
CA PRO A 55 -14.27 8.23 1.84
C PRO A 55 -13.12 7.49 1.13
N GLU A 56 -13.11 7.55 -0.19
CA GLU A 56 -12.00 6.96 -0.95
C GLU A 56 -10.71 7.73 -0.70
N PRO A 57 -9.57 7.03 -0.59
CA PRO A 57 -8.28 7.69 -0.59
C PRO A 57 -8.04 8.37 -1.94
N THR A 58 -7.61 9.62 -1.91
CA THR A 58 -7.32 10.43 -3.11
C THR A 58 -5.88 10.91 -3.10
N GLY A 59 -5.38 11.37 -4.25
CA GLY A 59 -4.04 11.93 -4.38
C GLY A 59 -2.95 10.98 -3.87
N GLU A 60 -2.06 11.51 -3.05
CA GLU A 60 -0.91 10.77 -2.52
C GLU A 60 -1.32 9.54 -1.68
N LYS A 61 -2.37 9.64 -0.88
CA LYS A 61 -2.86 8.51 -0.08
C LYS A 61 -3.31 7.32 -0.94
N ARG A 62 -3.93 7.60 -2.09
CA ARG A 62 -4.30 6.56 -3.05
C ARG A 62 -3.05 5.86 -3.59
N VAL A 63 -2.05 6.64 -3.99
CA VAL A 63 -0.78 6.11 -4.54
C VAL A 63 -0.06 5.25 -3.51
N ILE A 64 0.10 5.76 -2.27
CA ILE A 64 0.76 5.02 -1.19
C ILE A 64 0.01 3.72 -0.86
N TYR A 65 -1.31 3.79 -0.75
CA TYR A 65 -2.14 2.61 -0.47
C TYR A 65 -1.93 1.50 -1.50
N LEU A 66 -2.06 1.83 -2.78
CA LEU A 66 -1.94 0.87 -3.87
C LEU A 66 -0.50 0.34 -4.03
N ALA A 67 0.49 1.22 -3.89
CA ALA A 67 1.90 0.82 -3.93
C ALA A 67 2.26 -0.13 -2.78
N THR A 68 1.76 0.14 -1.57
CA THR A 68 1.99 -0.73 -0.41
C THR A 68 1.34 -2.09 -0.61
N LEU A 69 0.11 -2.15 -1.11
CA LEU A 69 -0.56 -3.43 -1.42
C LEU A 69 0.20 -4.22 -2.49
N ASN A 70 0.67 -3.57 -3.55
CA ASN A 70 1.51 -4.20 -4.59
C ASN A 70 2.85 -4.70 -4.02
N GLY A 71 3.41 -4.00 -3.04
CA GLY A 71 4.64 -4.41 -2.35
C GLY A 71 4.45 -5.65 -1.45
N ILE A 72 3.25 -5.85 -0.89
CA ILE A 72 2.91 -7.06 -0.13
C ILE A 72 2.72 -8.24 -1.11
N ASP A 73 1.93 -8.06 -2.13
CA ASP A 73 1.71 -9.03 -3.21
C ASP A 73 1.01 -8.35 -4.40
N PRO A 74 1.56 -8.41 -5.63
CA PRO A 74 0.95 -7.77 -6.80
C PRO A 74 -0.45 -8.28 -7.13
N GLU A 75 -0.80 -9.51 -6.74
CA GLU A 75 -2.13 -10.09 -6.98
C GLU A 75 -3.22 -9.47 -6.11
N ILE A 76 -2.87 -8.75 -5.04
CA ILE A 76 -3.84 -8.06 -4.19
C ILE A 76 -4.56 -6.98 -4.99
N VAL A 77 -3.82 -6.20 -5.78
CA VAL A 77 -4.36 -5.16 -6.66
C VAL A 77 -4.71 -5.74 -8.02
N ASN A 78 -3.81 -6.53 -8.60
CA ASN A 78 -3.99 -7.24 -9.88
C ASN A 78 -4.53 -6.35 -11.01
N GLY A 79 -4.02 -5.11 -11.11
CA GLY A 79 -4.47 -4.10 -12.08
C GLY A 79 -5.91 -3.58 -11.86
N LYS A 80 -6.55 -3.93 -10.75
CA LYS A 80 -7.93 -3.54 -10.41
C LYS A 80 -7.93 -2.62 -9.19
N GLU A 81 -7.38 -1.43 -9.37
CA GLU A 81 -7.16 -0.46 -8.29
C GLU A 81 -8.45 -0.11 -7.54
N ASP A 82 -9.53 0.23 -8.26
CA ASP A 82 -10.80 0.61 -7.64
C ASP A 82 -11.39 -0.52 -6.81
N LYS A 83 -11.21 -1.77 -7.25
CA LYS A 83 -11.61 -2.94 -6.49
C LYS A 83 -10.80 -3.11 -5.21
N ALA A 84 -9.49 -2.86 -5.26
CA ALA A 84 -8.63 -2.91 -4.09
C ALA A 84 -9.01 -1.81 -3.07
N ILE A 85 -9.35 -0.61 -3.55
CA ILE A 85 -9.84 0.50 -2.72
C ILE A 85 -11.19 0.17 -2.09
N SER A 86 -12.14 -0.33 -2.87
CA SER A 86 -13.46 -0.75 -2.36
C SER A 86 -13.32 -1.79 -1.25
N ARG A 87 -12.51 -2.83 -1.46
CA ARG A 87 -12.22 -3.85 -0.44
C ARG A 87 -11.65 -3.26 0.85
N GLY A 88 -10.76 -2.26 0.73
CA GLY A 88 -10.20 -1.55 1.89
C GLY A 88 -11.26 -0.76 2.65
N ARG A 89 -12.14 -0.06 1.96
CA ARG A 89 -13.25 0.69 2.56
C ARG A 89 -14.24 -0.23 3.28
N ASP A 90 -14.57 -1.37 2.66
CA ASP A 90 -15.42 -2.39 3.27
C ASP A 90 -14.76 -3.01 4.51
N GLN A 91 -13.43 -3.18 4.49
CA GLN A 91 -12.70 -3.65 5.65
C GLN A 91 -12.73 -2.63 6.79
N CYS A 92 -12.57 -1.34 6.50
CA CYS A 92 -12.73 -0.27 7.48
C CYS A 92 -14.12 -0.28 8.13
N ALA A 93 -15.17 -0.41 7.33
CA ALA A 93 -16.54 -0.48 7.86
C ALA A 93 -16.71 -1.68 8.80
N ALA A 94 -16.18 -2.84 8.42
CA ALA A 94 -16.26 -4.05 9.25
C ALA A 94 -15.48 -3.95 10.57
N MET A 95 -14.44 -3.12 10.63
CA MET A 95 -13.65 -2.90 11.86
C MET A 95 -14.37 -2.07 12.93
N LYS A 96 -15.44 -1.36 12.58
CA LYS A 96 -16.25 -0.61 13.57
C LYS A 96 -16.84 -1.54 14.61
N ASP A 97 -17.29 -2.71 14.18
CA ASP A 97 -18.03 -3.66 15.01
C ASP A 97 -17.17 -4.82 15.50
N GLU A 98 -16.00 -5.04 14.90
CA GLU A 98 -15.09 -6.12 15.28
C GLU A 98 -13.82 -5.58 15.95
N ARG A 99 -13.64 -5.91 17.23
CA ARG A 99 -12.48 -5.46 18.01
C ARG A 99 -11.40 -6.52 18.16
N ASP A 100 -11.72 -7.78 17.90
CA ASP A 100 -10.75 -8.87 17.98
C ASP A 100 -9.76 -8.82 16.82
N PRO A 101 -8.44 -8.68 17.09
CA PRO A 101 -7.44 -8.57 16.03
C PRO A 101 -7.38 -9.79 15.10
N GLY A 102 -7.52 -10.98 15.65
CA GLY A 102 -7.49 -12.24 14.88
C GLY A 102 -8.67 -12.32 13.92
N LYS A 103 -9.86 -11.94 14.37
CA LYS A 103 -11.04 -11.88 13.51
C LYS A 103 -10.93 -10.81 12.41
N ARG A 104 -10.32 -9.65 12.72
CA ARG A 104 -10.04 -8.63 11.70
C ARG A 104 -9.12 -9.17 10.59
N VAL A 105 -8.04 -9.88 10.97
CA VAL A 105 -7.15 -10.53 10.01
C VAL A 105 -7.89 -11.58 9.18
N ALA A 106 -8.70 -12.43 9.82
CA ALA A 106 -9.50 -13.43 9.11
C ALA A 106 -10.55 -12.82 8.16
N GLN A 107 -11.08 -11.63 8.48
CA GLN A 107 -11.95 -10.88 7.57
C GLN A 107 -11.19 -10.39 6.34
N VAL A 108 -9.97 -9.86 6.52
CA VAL A 108 -9.10 -9.46 5.40
C VAL A 108 -8.81 -10.64 4.49
N GLU A 109 -8.47 -11.79 5.06
CA GLU A 109 -8.16 -13.01 4.29
C GLU A 109 -9.31 -13.42 3.38
N ARG A 110 -10.54 -13.35 3.86
CA ARG A 110 -11.73 -13.64 3.04
C ARG A 110 -12.07 -12.57 2.02
N ARG A 111 -11.70 -11.31 2.27
CA ARG A 111 -12.06 -10.16 1.42
C ARG A 111 -11.03 -9.89 0.33
N PHE A 112 -9.75 -10.02 0.67
CA PHE A 112 -8.66 -9.87 -0.27
C PHE A 112 -8.28 -11.23 -0.82
N ILE A 113 -8.72 -11.49 -2.05
CA ILE A 113 -8.44 -12.72 -2.79
C ILE A 113 -7.80 -12.37 -4.12
N GLY A 114 -6.93 -13.23 -4.62
CA GLY A 114 -6.26 -13.10 -5.93
C GLY A 114 -6.53 -14.30 -6.83
N PRO A 115 -6.11 -14.25 -8.08
CA PRO A 115 -6.28 -15.36 -9.03
C PRO A 115 -5.66 -16.68 -8.51
N ASN A 116 -4.45 -16.60 -7.97
CA ASN A 116 -3.75 -17.75 -7.40
C ASN A 116 -3.95 -17.89 -5.88
N HIS A 117 -4.72 -16.97 -5.27
CA HIS A 117 -5.03 -16.94 -3.85
C HIS A 117 -6.55 -16.89 -3.60
N PRO A 118 -7.34 -17.90 -4.05
CA PRO A 118 -8.79 -17.89 -3.90
C PRO A 118 -9.25 -17.98 -2.44
N GLY A 119 -8.42 -18.53 -1.55
CA GLY A 119 -8.66 -18.59 -0.10
C GLY A 119 -8.06 -17.44 0.70
N GLY A 120 -7.49 -16.41 0.03
CA GLY A 120 -6.78 -15.31 0.67
C GLY A 120 -5.26 -15.49 0.66
N PHE A 121 -4.56 -14.49 1.17
CA PHE A 121 -3.09 -14.40 1.10
C PHE A 121 -2.38 -14.99 2.34
N GLY A 122 -3.12 -15.66 3.21
CA GLY A 122 -2.63 -16.21 4.48
C GLY A 122 -2.50 -15.14 5.57
N PRO A 123 -2.38 -15.56 6.85
CA PRO A 123 -2.52 -14.66 7.99
C PRO A 123 -1.44 -13.57 8.04
N THR A 124 -0.21 -13.88 7.65
CA THR A 124 0.89 -12.90 7.67
C THR A 124 0.65 -11.74 6.70
N LYS A 125 0.36 -12.04 5.42
CA LYS A 125 0.07 -11.00 4.44
C LYS A 125 -1.25 -10.28 4.75
N SER A 126 -2.25 -11.00 5.26
CA SER A 126 -3.53 -10.41 5.68
C SER A 126 -3.35 -9.41 6.83
N ALA A 127 -2.45 -9.64 7.77
CA ALA A 127 -2.10 -8.68 8.80
C ALA A 127 -1.43 -7.42 8.23
N LEU A 128 -0.54 -7.55 7.24
CA LEU A 128 0.08 -6.42 6.54
C LEU A 128 -0.95 -5.62 5.72
N ILE A 129 -1.87 -6.30 5.05
CA ILE A 129 -2.99 -5.66 4.34
C ILE A 129 -3.86 -4.88 5.32
N LEU A 130 -4.20 -5.46 6.47
CA LEU A 130 -4.99 -4.81 7.51
C LEU A 130 -4.31 -3.53 8.00
N ALA A 131 -3.01 -3.58 8.31
CA ALA A 131 -2.24 -2.41 8.71
C ALA A 131 -2.22 -1.33 7.62
N THR A 132 -2.09 -1.73 6.35
CA THR A 132 -2.13 -0.81 5.19
C THR A 132 -3.49 -0.12 5.07
N VAL A 133 -4.59 -0.85 5.26
CA VAL A 133 -5.95 -0.30 5.27
C VAL A 133 -6.12 0.70 6.40
N GLN A 134 -5.71 0.35 7.63
CA GLN A 134 -5.79 1.25 8.78
C GLN A 134 -5.00 2.54 8.55
N ALA A 135 -3.77 2.45 8.07
CA ALA A 135 -2.92 3.62 7.89
C ALA A 135 -3.45 4.61 6.83
N ASN A 136 -4.06 4.11 5.74
CA ASN A 136 -4.38 4.93 4.58
C ASN A 136 -5.87 5.23 4.40
N ILE A 137 -6.76 4.38 4.90
CA ILE A 137 -8.21 4.54 4.70
C ILE A 137 -8.91 4.89 6.01
N CYS A 138 -8.55 4.27 7.13
CA CYS A 138 -9.23 4.49 8.41
C CYS A 138 -8.26 4.57 9.61
N PRO A 139 -7.47 5.62 9.73
CA PRO A 139 -6.45 5.75 10.77
C PRO A 139 -7.02 5.82 12.20
N THR A 140 -8.33 5.90 12.36
CA THR A 140 -9.00 6.02 13.66
C THR A 140 -9.51 4.70 14.25
N TYR A 141 -9.27 3.57 13.58
CA TYR A 141 -9.73 2.24 14.01
C TYR A 141 -8.59 1.30 14.40
#